data_8f8b9f3e767c74bfa93375601c6d69aa
#
_entry.id   8f8b9f3e767c74bfa93375601c6d69aa
#
_cell.length_a   1.000
_cell.length_b   1.000
_cell.length_c   1.000
_cell.angle_alpha   90.00
_cell.angle_beta   90.00
_cell.angle_gamma   90.00
#
_symmetry.space_group_name_H-M   'P 1'
#
loop_
_entity.id
_entity.type
_entity.pdbx_description
1 polymer ?
#
loop_
_entity_poly.entity_id
_entity_poly.type
_entity_poly.pdbx_seq_one_letter_code
_entity_poly.pdbx_strand_id
1 'polypeptide(L)'
;MHERSDRLTRLVDARLYLCTDARREQGDLAEFAEAALAGGVDVIQLRDKGSPGEQQFGPLEARDELAALEILSAAARRHGALLAVNDRADIARAAEADVLHLGQNDLPLPIAREIVGPDVLIGRSTHDGQQVRAALTEPVDYFCVGPCWPTPTKPGRPAPGLELLRFAVDQRADKPWFAIGGIDAERLPQVVAAGAGRVVVVRAITAADDPQEAASA
;
A
#
# COMPACT_ATOMS: atom_id res chain seq x y z
N MET A 1 -6.98 -2.60 22.53
CA MET A 1 -5.60 -3.20 22.64
C MET A 1 -5.45 -4.50 21.87
N HIS A 2 -6.44 -5.41 21.83
CA HIS A 2 -6.33 -6.65 21.06
C HIS A 2 -6.30 -6.42 19.54
N GLU A 3 -7.13 -5.51 19.01
CA GLU A 3 -7.23 -5.24 17.56
C GLU A 3 -5.92 -4.70 16.96
N ARG A 4 -5.30 -3.69 17.60
CA ARG A 4 -4.02 -3.16 17.13
C ARG A 4 -2.90 -4.21 17.14
N SER A 5 -2.85 -5.06 18.17
CA SER A 5 -1.86 -6.12 18.27
C SER A 5 -2.00 -7.15 17.15
N ASP A 6 -3.25 -7.52 16.82
CA ASP A 6 -3.55 -8.41 15.71
C ASP A 6 -3.12 -7.81 14.37
N ARG A 7 -3.54 -6.55 14.10
CA ARG A 7 -3.14 -5.81 12.91
C ARG A 7 -1.62 -5.72 12.75
N LEU A 8 -0.90 -5.44 13.83
CA LEU A 8 0.57 -5.38 13.83
C LEU A 8 1.20 -6.75 13.51
N THR A 9 0.68 -7.82 14.09
CA THR A 9 1.17 -9.18 13.80
C THR A 9 1.01 -9.48 12.31
N ARG A 10 -0.18 -9.24 11.76
CA ARG A 10 -0.47 -9.43 10.33
C ARG A 10 0.42 -8.56 9.44
N LEU A 11 0.67 -7.30 9.82
CA LEU A 11 1.56 -6.41 9.08
C LEU A 11 3.02 -6.89 9.10
N VAL A 12 3.51 -7.41 10.23
CA VAL A 12 4.87 -7.95 10.35
C VAL A 12 5.05 -9.19 9.47
N ASP A 13 4.02 -10.02 9.36
CA ASP A 13 4.03 -11.22 8.51
C ASP A 13 3.81 -10.92 7.04
N ALA A 14 3.19 -9.77 6.71
CA ALA A 14 2.86 -9.38 5.34
C ALA A 14 4.09 -9.28 4.43
N ARG A 15 4.00 -9.83 3.22
CA ARG A 15 5.03 -9.82 2.18
C ARG A 15 4.59 -9.08 0.93
N LEU A 16 3.33 -9.23 0.55
CA LEU A 16 2.74 -8.69 -0.67
C LEU A 16 1.66 -7.66 -0.35
N TYR A 17 1.92 -6.42 -0.73
CA TYR A 17 1.02 -5.30 -0.57
C TYR A 17 0.54 -4.83 -1.95
N LEU A 18 -0.75 -4.88 -2.21
CA LEU A 18 -1.36 -4.43 -3.46
C LEU A 18 -1.98 -3.04 -3.30
N CYS A 19 -1.62 -2.10 -4.20
CA CYS A 19 -2.42 -0.90 -4.40
C CYS A 19 -3.27 -1.07 -5.67
N THR A 20 -4.57 -0.84 -5.55
CA THR A 20 -5.53 -0.86 -6.66
C THR A 20 -6.33 0.44 -6.72
N ASP A 21 -6.82 0.78 -7.89
CA ASP A 21 -7.88 1.79 -8.06
C ASP A 21 -9.26 1.16 -7.79
N ALA A 22 -10.31 1.96 -7.96
CA ALA A 22 -11.69 1.49 -7.79
C ALA A 22 -12.22 0.70 -9.01
N ARG A 23 -11.39 0.44 -10.02
CA ARG A 23 -11.70 -0.32 -11.24
C ARG A 23 -13.01 0.08 -11.90
N ARG A 24 -13.28 1.40 -11.93
CA ARG A 24 -14.55 1.96 -12.45
C ARG A 24 -14.76 1.72 -13.94
N GLU A 25 -13.68 1.57 -14.70
CA GLU A 25 -13.73 1.27 -16.14
C GLU A 25 -14.10 -0.19 -16.39
N GLN A 26 -13.61 -1.11 -15.56
CA GLN A 26 -13.82 -2.55 -15.68
C GLN A 26 -15.12 -3.00 -14.98
N GLY A 27 -15.48 -2.33 -13.86
CA GLY A 27 -16.66 -2.66 -13.08
C GLY A 27 -16.55 -4.00 -12.33
N ASP A 28 -15.33 -4.49 -12.10
CA ASP A 28 -15.02 -5.84 -11.61
C ASP A 28 -14.27 -5.83 -10.27
N LEU A 29 -14.38 -4.74 -9.47
CA LEU A 29 -13.61 -4.57 -8.24
C LEU A 29 -13.76 -5.75 -7.26
N ALA A 30 -14.96 -6.32 -7.16
CA ALA A 30 -15.23 -7.42 -6.23
C ALA A 30 -14.52 -8.70 -6.65
N GLU A 31 -14.66 -9.10 -7.92
CA GLU A 31 -14.05 -10.28 -8.50
C GLU A 31 -12.52 -10.17 -8.51
N PHE A 32 -12.02 -9.00 -8.87
CA PHE A 32 -10.60 -8.68 -8.84
C PHE A 32 -10.00 -8.81 -7.43
N ALA A 33 -10.66 -8.21 -6.42
CA ALA A 33 -10.19 -8.26 -5.04
C ALA A 33 -10.13 -9.69 -4.51
N GLU A 34 -11.18 -10.51 -4.77
CA GLU A 34 -11.20 -11.92 -4.40
C GLU A 34 -10.04 -12.69 -5.04
N ALA A 35 -9.83 -12.52 -6.34
CA ALA A 35 -8.76 -13.22 -7.07
C ALA A 35 -7.36 -12.83 -6.53
N ALA A 36 -7.10 -11.53 -6.39
CA ALA A 36 -5.81 -11.04 -5.89
C ALA A 36 -5.52 -11.53 -4.46
N LEU A 37 -6.52 -11.48 -3.57
CA LEU A 37 -6.38 -11.92 -2.18
C LEU A 37 -6.25 -13.45 -2.08
N ALA A 38 -6.97 -14.21 -2.90
CA ALA A 38 -6.79 -15.66 -3.00
C ALA A 38 -5.38 -16.05 -3.49
N GLY A 39 -4.73 -15.17 -4.27
CA GLY A 39 -3.34 -15.32 -4.72
C GLY A 39 -2.29 -15.00 -3.66
N GLY A 40 -2.68 -14.50 -2.47
CA GLY A 40 -1.77 -14.29 -1.36
C GLY A 40 -1.42 -12.81 -1.09
N VAL A 41 -2.24 -11.87 -1.54
CA VAL A 41 -2.10 -10.46 -1.13
C VAL A 41 -2.40 -10.32 0.36
N ASP A 42 -1.46 -9.77 1.13
CA ASP A 42 -1.57 -9.59 2.58
C ASP A 42 -2.18 -8.25 2.98
N VAL A 43 -1.95 -7.22 2.15
CA VAL A 43 -2.50 -5.87 2.36
C VAL A 43 -3.07 -5.37 1.04
N ILE A 44 -4.33 -4.94 1.03
CA ILE A 44 -4.96 -4.32 -0.13
C ILE A 44 -5.32 -2.85 0.15
N GLN A 45 -4.84 -1.93 -0.69
CA GLN A 45 -5.05 -0.50 -0.57
C GLN A 45 -5.87 0.05 -1.72
N LEU A 46 -6.92 0.79 -1.41
CA LEU A 46 -7.58 1.64 -2.39
C LEU A 46 -6.77 2.92 -2.61
N ARG A 47 -6.36 3.14 -3.87
CA ARG A 47 -5.65 4.33 -4.33
C ARG A 47 -6.10 4.69 -5.74
N ASP A 48 -7.19 5.43 -5.86
CA ASP A 48 -7.77 5.85 -7.16
C ASP A 48 -7.05 7.04 -7.82
N LYS A 49 -6.27 7.79 -7.03
CA LYS A 49 -5.55 9.00 -7.44
C LYS A 49 -4.62 8.76 -8.64
N GLY A 50 -4.88 9.44 -9.76
CA GLY A 50 -4.15 9.30 -11.02
C GLY A 50 -4.49 8.02 -11.79
N SER A 51 -5.57 7.35 -11.42
CA SER A 51 -6.06 6.15 -12.12
C SER A 51 -6.70 6.49 -13.48
N PRO A 52 -6.82 5.52 -14.39
CA PRO A 52 -7.64 5.67 -15.58
C PRO A 52 -9.08 6.05 -15.25
N GLY A 53 -9.68 5.43 -14.21
CA GLY A 53 -11.01 5.76 -13.74
C GLY A 53 -11.15 7.21 -13.27
N GLU A 54 -10.17 7.76 -12.54
CA GLU A 54 -10.15 9.16 -12.17
C GLU A 54 -10.05 10.08 -13.40
N GLN A 55 -9.24 9.71 -14.39
CA GLN A 55 -9.09 10.49 -15.62
C GLN A 55 -10.38 10.52 -16.45
N GLN A 56 -11.12 9.43 -16.48
CA GLN A 56 -12.34 9.29 -17.28
C GLN A 56 -13.59 9.85 -16.56
N PHE A 57 -13.73 9.58 -15.27
CA PHE A 57 -14.95 9.84 -14.50
C PHE A 57 -14.78 10.94 -13.42
N GLY A 58 -13.59 11.51 -13.29
CA GLY A 58 -13.25 12.44 -12.22
C GLY A 58 -12.84 11.72 -10.91
N PRO A 59 -12.40 12.47 -9.88
CA PRO A 59 -12.02 11.90 -8.61
C PRO A 59 -13.19 11.18 -7.93
N LEU A 60 -12.88 10.19 -7.10
CA LEU A 60 -13.90 9.54 -6.26
C LEU A 60 -14.44 10.53 -5.23
N GLU A 61 -15.75 10.68 -5.21
CA GLU A 61 -16.44 11.34 -4.09
C GLU A 61 -16.39 10.42 -2.87
N ALA A 62 -16.47 10.99 -1.66
CA ALA A 62 -16.34 10.24 -0.41
C ALA A 62 -17.29 9.04 -0.31
N ARG A 63 -18.55 9.18 -0.80
CA ARG A 63 -19.53 8.09 -0.81
C ARG A 63 -19.08 6.93 -1.69
N ASP A 64 -18.53 7.21 -2.86
CA ASP A 64 -18.13 6.20 -3.83
C ASP A 64 -16.81 5.54 -3.40
N GLU A 65 -15.92 6.30 -2.75
CA GLU A 65 -14.71 5.80 -2.12
C GLU A 65 -15.04 4.83 -0.98
N LEU A 66 -16.02 5.17 -0.13
CA LEU A 66 -16.49 4.28 0.93
C LEU A 66 -17.16 3.02 0.39
N ALA A 67 -17.96 3.13 -0.68
CA ALA A 67 -18.55 1.95 -1.33
C ALA A 67 -17.50 0.99 -1.90
N ALA A 68 -16.46 1.52 -2.54
CA ALA A 68 -15.34 0.70 -3.01
C ALA A 68 -14.57 0.05 -1.84
N LEU A 69 -14.36 0.79 -0.76
CA LEU A 69 -13.70 0.27 0.45
C LEU A 69 -14.53 -0.80 1.17
N GLU A 70 -15.85 -0.73 1.13
CA GLU A 70 -16.74 -1.78 1.67
C GLU A 70 -16.52 -3.10 0.92
N ILE A 71 -16.43 -3.06 -0.41
CA ILE A 71 -16.13 -4.23 -1.25
C ILE A 71 -14.77 -4.82 -0.87
N LEU A 72 -13.71 -3.98 -0.83
CA LEU A 72 -12.36 -4.42 -0.48
C LEU A 72 -12.27 -4.95 0.95
N SER A 73 -12.98 -4.32 1.91
CA SER A 73 -13.03 -4.75 3.31
C SER A 73 -13.65 -6.14 3.46
N ALA A 74 -14.76 -6.39 2.74
CA ALA A 74 -15.42 -7.68 2.77
C ALA A 74 -14.50 -8.80 2.23
N ALA A 75 -13.80 -8.55 1.13
CA ALA A 75 -12.83 -9.48 0.57
C ALA A 75 -11.61 -9.67 1.50
N ALA A 76 -11.02 -8.58 1.99
CA ALA A 76 -9.86 -8.64 2.90
C ALA A 76 -10.14 -9.47 4.16
N ARG A 77 -11.32 -9.30 4.77
CA ARG A 77 -11.72 -10.09 5.95
C ARG A 77 -11.82 -11.59 5.66
N ARG A 78 -12.35 -11.98 4.49
CA ARG A 78 -12.45 -13.42 4.10
C ARG A 78 -11.08 -14.07 3.96
N HIS A 79 -10.09 -13.33 3.50
CA HIS A 79 -8.74 -13.82 3.25
C HIS A 79 -7.75 -13.51 4.39
N GLY A 80 -8.20 -12.86 5.48
CA GLY A 80 -7.33 -12.48 6.58
C GLY A 80 -6.33 -11.37 6.23
N ALA A 81 -6.54 -10.62 5.14
CA ALA A 81 -5.69 -9.52 4.71
C ALA A 81 -6.06 -8.20 5.41
N LEU A 82 -5.15 -7.22 5.40
CA LEU A 82 -5.38 -5.88 5.92
C LEU A 82 -5.95 -4.96 4.85
N LEU A 83 -6.97 -4.15 5.22
CA LEU A 83 -7.49 -3.07 4.41
C LEU A 83 -6.71 -1.78 4.65
N ALA A 84 -6.21 -1.15 3.59
CA ALA A 84 -5.51 0.12 3.67
C ALA A 84 -6.19 1.23 2.86
N VAL A 85 -6.17 2.46 3.39
CA VAL A 85 -6.66 3.68 2.75
C VAL A 85 -5.49 4.62 2.47
N ASN A 86 -5.48 5.23 1.29
CA ASN A 86 -4.45 6.17 0.85
C ASN A 86 -4.82 7.61 1.22
N ASP A 87 -3.91 8.36 1.83
CA ASP A 87 -3.92 9.81 2.12
C ASP A 87 -5.07 10.29 3.06
N ARG A 88 -6.27 9.74 2.97
CA ARG A 88 -7.50 10.24 3.58
C ARG A 88 -7.77 9.62 4.96
N ALA A 89 -7.36 10.31 6.03
CA ALA A 89 -7.57 9.86 7.42
C ALA A 89 -9.06 9.79 7.81
N ASP A 90 -9.89 10.71 7.30
CA ASP A 90 -11.33 10.75 7.50
C ASP A 90 -12.01 9.52 6.86
N ILE A 91 -11.63 9.17 5.65
CA ILE A 91 -12.12 7.97 4.94
C ILE A 91 -11.63 6.70 5.65
N ALA A 92 -10.35 6.64 6.06
CA ALA A 92 -9.83 5.50 6.81
C ALA A 92 -10.62 5.26 8.10
N ARG A 93 -10.99 6.35 8.80
CA ARG A 93 -11.83 6.28 10.00
C ARG A 93 -13.24 5.79 9.69
N ALA A 94 -13.86 6.35 8.64
CA ALA A 94 -15.24 6.03 8.25
C ALA A 94 -15.38 4.59 7.71
N ALA A 95 -14.35 4.08 7.01
CA ALA A 95 -14.31 2.72 6.48
C ALA A 95 -13.85 1.67 7.50
N GLU A 96 -13.52 2.07 8.74
CA GLU A 96 -12.93 1.19 9.76
C GLU A 96 -11.68 0.44 9.23
N ALA A 97 -10.86 1.13 8.43
CA ALA A 97 -9.68 0.55 7.82
C ALA A 97 -8.65 0.10 8.86
N ASP A 98 -7.87 -0.93 8.53
CA ASP A 98 -6.77 -1.41 9.37
C ASP A 98 -5.55 -0.50 9.29
N VAL A 99 -5.35 0.13 8.13
CA VAL A 99 -4.14 0.89 7.78
C VAL A 99 -4.50 2.21 7.11
N LEU A 100 -3.84 3.30 7.51
CA LEU A 100 -3.75 4.57 6.79
C LEU A 100 -2.34 4.72 6.22
N HIS A 101 -2.20 4.90 4.91
CA HIS A 101 -0.90 5.18 4.27
C HIS A 101 -0.77 6.63 3.83
N LEU A 102 0.28 7.30 4.30
CA LEU A 102 0.53 8.73 4.06
C LEU A 102 1.81 8.96 3.26
N GLY A 103 1.75 9.88 2.31
CA GLY A 103 2.92 10.44 1.64
C GLY A 103 3.52 11.62 2.43
N GLN A 104 4.63 12.18 1.94
CA GLN A 104 5.39 13.23 2.64
C GLN A 104 4.63 14.57 2.77
N ASN A 105 3.71 14.84 1.85
CA ASN A 105 2.95 16.09 1.78
C ASN A 105 1.49 15.94 2.26
N ASP A 106 1.12 14.78 2.78
CA ASP A 106 -0.22 14.52 3.29
C ASP A 106 -0.35 15.01 4.76
N LEU A 107 -1.41 14.65 5.44
CA LEU A 107 -1.66 15.09 6.83
C LEU A 107 -0.45 14.82 7.73
N PRO A 108 -0.08 15.79 8.61
CA PRO A 108 0.90 15.53 9.65
C PRO A 108 0.50 14.34 10.53
N LEU A 109 1.46 13.50 10.88
CA LEU A 109 1.24 12.27 11.64
C LEU A 109 0.44 12.45 12.95
N PRO A 110 0.68 13.50 13.77
CA PRO A 110 -0.11 13.71 14.97
C PRO A 110 -1.60 13.94 14.67
N ILE A 111 -1.92 14.74 13.63
CA ILE A 111 -3.29 15.01 13.21
C ILE A 111 -3.95 13.75 12.65
N ALA A 112 -3.23 13.02 11.80
CA ALA A 112 -3.73 11.75 11.24
C ALA A 112 -4.05 10.75 12.36
N ARG A 113 -3.16 10.60 13.35
CA ARG A 113 -3.36 9.73 14.52
C ARG A 113 -4.57 10.15 15.36
N GLU A 114 -4.79 11.44 15.55
CA GLU A 114 -5.95 11.96 16.26
C GLU A 114 -7.26 11.56 15.56
N ILE A 115 -7.30 11.64 14.23
CA ILE A 115 -8.48 11.31 13.43
C ILE A 115 -8.76 9.80 13.43
N VAL A 116 -7.75 8.98 13.13
CA VAL A 116 -7.95 7.53 12.97
C VAL A 116 -7.98 6.77 14.31
N GLY A 117 -7.55 7.40 15.39
CA GLY A 117 -7.50 6.77 16.72
C GLY A 117 -6.28 5.85 16.91
N PRO A 118 -6.16 5.18 18.07
CA PRO A 118 -4.95 4.44 18.46
C PRO A 118 -4.76 3.11 17.73
N ASP A 119 -5.82 2.50 17.20
CA ASP A 119 -5.79 1.10 16.73
C ASP A 119 -5.48 0.97 15.22
N VAL A 120 -5.68 2.02 14.43
CA VAL A 120 -5.32 2.03 13.00
C VAL A 120 -3.81 2.13 12.84
N LEU A 121 -3.22 1.29 12.01
CA LEU A 121 -1.79 1.35 11.68
C LEU A 121 -1.53 2.49 10.71
N ILE A 122 -0.41 3.20 10.88
CA ILE A 122 -0.02 4.29 9.98
C ILE A 122 1.27 3.92 9.26
N GLY A 123 1.23 4.00 7.92
CA GLY A 123 2.38 3.85 7.05
C GLY A 123 2.86 5.17 6.45
N ARG A 124 4.13 5.22 6.03
CA ARG A 124 4.76 6.40 5.44
C ARG A 124 5.51 6.06 4.16
N SER A 125 5.29 6.82 3.09
CA SER A 125 6.14 6.76 1.89
C SER A 125 7.48 7.45 2.15
N THR A 126 8.61 6.85 1.70
CA THR A 126 9.94 7.48 1.72
C THR A 126 10.61 7.38 0.34
N HIS A 127 11.34 8.43 -0.05
CA HIS A 127 11.88 8.60 -1.41
C HIS A 127 13.37 8.94 -1.43
N ASP A 128 13.98 9.13 -0.28
CA ASP A 128 15.42 9.40 -0.10
C ASP A 128 15.90 8.93 1.28
N GLY A 129 17.22 8.95 1.50
CA GLY A 129 17.80 8.46 2.74
C GLY A 129 17.46 9.31 3.97
N GLN A 130 17.13 10.60 3.81
CA GLN A 130 16.72 11.45 4.92
C GLN A 130 15.32 11.05 5.39
N GLN A 131 14.40 10.81 4.46
CA GLN A 131 13.04 10.37 4.76
C GLN A 131 13.02 8.96 5.36
N VAL A 132 13.89 8.05 4.88
CA VAL A 132 14.06 6.72 5.50
C VAL A 132 14.49 6.86 6.96
N ARG A 133 15.52 7.68 7.26
CA ARG A 133 15.93 7.91 8.65
C ARG A 133 14.85 8.55 9.51
N ALA A 134 14.09 9.51 8.96
CA ALA A 134 12.97 10.12 9.67
C ALA A 134 11.90 9.06 10.03
N ALA A 135 11.53 8.20 9.11
CA ALA A 135 10.54 7.14 9.34
C ALA A 135 10.92 6.15 10.46
N LEU A 136 12.22 5.97 10.76
CA LEU A 136 12.66 5.14 11.87
C LEU A 136 12.24 5.69 13.24
N THR A 137 12.22 7.02 13.39
CA THR A 137 11.91 7.72 14.63
C THR A 137 10.49 8.27 14.69
N GLU A 138 9.83 8.45 13.54
CA GLU A 138 8.44 8.88 13.46
C GLU A 138 7.47 7.84 14.06
N PRO A 139 6.30 8.26 14.59
CA PRO A 139 5.30 7.35 15.17
C PRO A 139 4.48 6.64 14.08
N VAL A 140 5.16 6.00 13.14
CA VAL A 140 4.58 5.15 12.09
C VAL A 140 4.83 3.68 12.37
N ASP A 141 3.97 2.82 11.88
CA ASP A 141 4.03 1.37 12.09
C ASP A 141 4.87 0.66 11.02
N TYR A 142 4.93 1.23 9.83
CA TYR A 142 5.76 0.77 8.72
C TYR A 142 6.08 1.93 7.77
N PHE A 143 6.98 1.68 6.81
CA PHE A 143 7.24 2.63 5.74
C PHE A 143 7.49 1.93 4.40
N CYS A 144 7.32 2.68 3.30
CA CYS A 144 7.61 2.22 1.95
C CYS A 144 8.82 2.95 1.41
N VAL A 145 9.71 2.23 0.73
CA VAL A 145 10.98 2.72 0.19
C VAL A 145 10.96 2.64 -1.34
N GLY A 146 11.08 3.76 -2.01
CA GLY A 146 11.09 3.82 -3.47
C GLY A 146 10.77 5.21 -4.04
N PRO A 147 10.56 5.30 -5.38
CA PRO A 147 10.36 4.19 -6.33
C PRO A 147 11.66 3.51 -6.74
N CYS A 148 11.62 2.16 -6.92
CA CYS A 148 12.76 1.41 -7.42
C CYS A 148 13.02 1.69 -8.90
N TRP A 149 11.95 1.86 -9.70
CA TRP A 149 11.99 2.25 -11.12
C TRP A 149 10.99 3.37 -11.40
N PRO A 150 11.18 4.13 -12.47
CA PRO A 150 10.17 5.08 -12.92
C PRO A 150 8.82 4.39 -13.12
N THR A 151 7.75 5.03 -12.63
CA THR A 151 6.40 4.45 -12.67
C THR A 151 5.37 5.50 -13.09
N PRO A 152 4.39 5.17 -13.94
CA PRO A 152 3.32 6.09 -14.29
C PRO A 152 2.38 6.41 -13.13
N THR A 153 2.36 5.61 -12.07
CA THR A 153 1.52 5.85 -10.88
C THR A 153 1.85 7.18 -10.17
N LYS A 154 3.11 7.64 -10.25
CA LYS A 154 3.56 8.96 -9.77
C LYS A 154 4.54 9.55 -10.79
N PRO A 155 4.04 10.11 -11.91
CA PRO A 155 4.89 10.59 -13.00
C PRO A 155 5.80 11.74 -12.54
N GLY A 156 6.96 11.87 -13.19
CA GLY A 156 7.91 12.98 -12.96
C GLY A 156 8.76 12.88 -11.69
N ARG A 157 8.63 11.82 -10.89
CA ARG A 157 9.52 11.60 -9.74
C ARG A 157 10.80 10.87 -10.16
N PRO A 158 11.98 11.35 -9.72
CA PRO A 158 13.19 10.58 -9.85
C PRO A 158 13.05 9.23 -9.14
N ALA A 159 13.59 8.17 -9.74
CA ALA A 159 13.67 6.87 -9.10
C ALA A 159 15.05 6.73 -8.44
N PRO A 160 15.16 6.74 -7.10
CA PRO A 160 16.44 6.50 -6.42
C PRO A 160 16.97 5.09 -6.64
N GLY A 161 16.12 4.19 -7.15
CA GLY A 161 16.51 2.86 -7.53
C GLY A 161 16.76 1.91 -6.35
N LEU A 162 17.46 0.81 -6.65
CA LEU A 162 17.78 -0.23 -5.67
C LEU A 162 18.79 0.22 -4.62
N GLU A 163 19.53 1.31 -4.86
CA GLU A 163 20.46 1.86 -3.88
C GLU A 163 19.74 2.35 -2.63
N LEU A 164 18.53 2.90 -2.77
CA LEU A 164 17.75 3.31 -1.61
C LEU A 164 17.27 2.10 -0.79
N LEU A 165 17.02 0.94 -1.43
CA LEU A 165 16.70 -0.29 -0.70
C LEU A 165 17.89 -0.77 0.12
N ARG A 166 19.09 -0.82 -0.47
CA ARG A 166 20.34 -1.17 0.24
C ARG A 166 20.57 -0.24 1.41
N PHE A 167 20.40 1.05 1.18
CA PHE A 167 20.46 2.04 2.26
C PHE A 167 19.48 1.74 3.39
N ALA A 168 18.21 1.39 3.09
CA ALA A 168 17.21 1.05 4.10
C ALA A 168 17.56 -0.22 4.88
N VAL A 169 18.14 -1.24 4.22
CA VAL A 169 18.65 -2.46 4.86
C VAL A 169 19.74 -2.12 5.89
N ASP A 170 20.69 -1.25 5.51
CA ASP A 170 21.79 -0.84 6.39
C ASP A 170 21.33 -0.10 7.65
N GLN A 171 20.13 0.51 7.61
CA GLN A 171 19.56 1.17 8.80
C GLN A 171 19.08 0.16 9.86
N ARG A 172 18.90 -1.12 9.54
CA ARG A 172 18.45 -2.18 10.47
C ARG A 172 17.17 -1.79 11.21
N ALA A 173 16.15 -1.34 10.45
CA ALA A 173 14.89 -0.88 11.00
C ALA A 173 14.21 -1.98 11.85
N ASP A 174 13.72 -1.62 13.02
CA ASP A 174 12.87 -2.49 13.86
C ASP A 174 11.43 -2.58 13.33
N LYS A 175 11.05 -1.65 12.43
CA LYS A 175 9.75 -1.60 11.78
C LYS A 175 9.76 -2.35 10.45
N PRO A 176 8.67 -3.03 10.07
CA PRO A 176 8.56 -3.58 8.72
C PRO A 176 8.60 -2.46 7.68
N TRP A 177 9.24 -2.74 6.54
CA TRP A 177 9.25 -1.84 5.41
C TRP A 177 9.07 -2.60 4.10
N PHE A 178 8.52 -1.93 3.09
CA PHE A 178 8.19 -2.49 1.80
C PHE A 178 8.92 -1.74 0.69
N ALA A 179 9.51 -2.45 -0.24
CA ALA A 179 10.01 -1.87 -1.48
C ALA A 179 8.83 -1.52 -2.41
N ILE A 180 8.88 -0.38 -3.09
CA ILE A 180 7.80 0.07 -3.98
C ILE A 180 8.34 0.71 -5.25
N GLY A 181 7.54 0.66 -6.31
CA GLY A 181 7.71 1.43 -7.54
C GLY A 181 8.31 0.66 -8.70
N GLY A 182 7.45 0.29 -9.64
CA GLY A 182 7.81 -0.40 -10.87
C GLY A 182 8.25 -1.85 -10.65
N ILE A 183 7.82 -2.48 -9.57
CA ILE A 183 8.12 -3.88 -9.25
C ILE A 183 7.12 -4.79 -9.97
N ASP A 184 7.65 -5.82 -10.61
CA ASP A 184 6.95 -6.90 -11.28
C ASP A 184 7.73 -8.22 -11.07
N ALA A 185 7.21 -9.35 -11.54
CA ALA A 185 7.83 -10.66 -11.37
C ALA A 185 9.25 -10.74 -11.97
N GLU A 186 9.51 -10.05 -13.08
CA GLU A 186 10.83 -10.02 -13.72
C GLU A 186 11.87 -9.27 -12.86
N ARG A 187 11.45 -8.20 -12.19
CA ARG A 187 12.30 -7.34 -11.36
C ARG A 187 12.41 -7.78 -9.91
N LEU A 188 11.48 -8.62 -9.44
CA LEU A 188 11.45 -9.11 -8.07
C LEU A 188 12.78 -9.72 -7.60
N PRO A 189 13.50 -10.55 -8.39
CA PRO A 189 14.80 -11.08 -7.98
C PRO A 189 15.83 -9.99 -7.66
N GLN A 190 15.82 -8.85 -8.37
CA GLN A 190 16.71 -7.73 -8.12
C GLN A 190 16.36 -7.00 -6.82
N VAL A 191 15.08 -6.89 -6.50
CA VAL A 191 14.56 -6.30 -5.25
C VAL A 191 14.98 -7.16 -4.05
N VAL A 192 14.83 -8.48 -4.16
CA VAL A 192 15.26 -9.45 -3.14
C VAL A 192 16.80 -9.41 -2.98
N ALA A 193 17.55 -9.36 -4.07
CA ALA A 193 19.02 -9.25 -4.04
C ALA A 193 19.49 -7.91 -3.42
N ALA A 194 18.67 -6.86 -3.47
CA ALA A 194 18.92 -5.60 -2.77
C ALA A 194 18.54 -5.65 -1.27
N GLY A 195 18.02 -6.78 -0.77
CA GLY A 195 17.75 -7.05 0.63
C GLY A 195 16.30 -6.78 1.08
N ALA A 196 15.38 -6.45 0.18
CA ALA A 196 13.98 -6.28 0.53
C ALA A 196 13.26 -7.63 0.60
N GLY A 197 12.56 -7.89 1.69
CA GLY A 197 11.74 -9.10 1.88
C GLY A 197 10.23 -8.84 1.76
N ARG A 198 9.83 -7.61 1.40
CA ARG A 198 8.43 -7.18 1.29
C ARG A 198 8.29 -6.21 0.13
N VAL A 199 7.20 -6.31 -0.62
CA VAL A 199 6.97 -5.46 -1.81
C VAL A 199 5.57 -4.86 -1.84
N VAL A 200 5.48 -3.65 -2.41
CA VAL A 200 4.22 -3.05 -2.85
C VAL A 200 4.18 -3.09 -4.36
N VAL A 201 3.13 -3.67 -4.90
CA VAL A 201 2.89 -3.76 -6.34
C VAL A 201 1.60 -3.05 -6.73
N VAL A 202 1.50 -2.68 -7.99
CA VAL A 202 0.30 -2.13 -8.61
C VAL A 202 0.03 -2.93 -9.89
N ARG A 203 0.58 -2.50 -11.01
CA ARG A 203 0.28 -3.04 -12.34
C ARG A 203 0.68 -4.50 -12.54
N ALA A 204 1.62 -5.00 -11.77
CA ALA A 204 1.96 -6.42 -11.81
C ALA A 204 0.75 -7.34 -11.56
N ILE A 205 -0.22 -6.85 -10.78
CA ILE A 205 -1.46 -7.57 -10.48
C ILE A 205 -2.67 -6.89 -11.16
N THR A 206 -2.80 -5.55 -11.09
CA THR A 206 -4.01 -4.85 -11.63
C THR A 206 -4.13 -4.92 -13.14
N ALA A 207 -3.03 -5.16 -13.86
CA ALA A 207 -3.01 -5.30 -15.32
C ALA A 207 -2.79 -6.75 -15.79
N ALA A 208 -2.80 -7.72 -14.88
CA ALA A 208 -2.69 -9.13 -15.23
C ALA A 208 -4.03 -9.69 -15.71
N ASP A 209 -3.97 -10.65 -16.64
CA ASP A 209 -5.15 -11.37 -17.10
C ASP A 209 -5.73 -12.29 -16.01
N ASP A 210 -4.86 -12.83 -15.15
CA ASP A 210 -5.21 -13.59 -13.95
C ASP A 210 -4.55 -12.95 -12.72
N PRO A 211 -5.31 -12.16 -11.94
CA PRO A 211 -4.80 -11.52 -10.73
C PRO A 211 -4.37 -12.51 -9.63
N GLN A 212 -5.00 -13.69 -9.56
CA GLN A 212 -4.65 -14.71 -8.58
C GLN A 212 -3.30 -15.35 -8.91
N GLU A 213 -3.08 -15.73 -10.17
CA GLU A 213 -1.80 -16.27 -10.62
C GLU A 213 -0.68 -15.23 -10.44
N ALA A 214 -0.95 -13.97 -10.84
CA ALA A 214 0.03 -12.88 -10.71
C ALA A 214 0.41 -12.55 -9.26
N ALA A 215 -0.50 -12.74 -8.31
CA ALA A 215 -0.23 -12.53 -6.88
C ALA A 215 0.53 -13.70 -6.26
N SER A 216 0.36 -14.92 -6.77
CA SER A 216 1.00 -16.13 -6.23
C SER A 216 2.40 -16.41 -6.82
N ALA A 217 2.78 -15.72 -7.88
CA ALA A 217 4.07 -15.87 -8.56
C ALA A 217 5.21 -15.16 -7.83
#